data_4fd942f7ba101d529aefa8d98ded60c2
#
_entry.id   4fd942f7ba101d529aefa8d98ded60c2
#
_cell.length_a   1.000
_cell.length_b   1.000
_cell.length_c   1.000
_cell.angle_alpha   90.00
_cell.angle_beta   90.00
_cell.angle_gamma   90.00
#
_symmetry.space_group_name_H-M   'P 1'
#
loop_
_entity.id
_entity.type
_entity.pdbx_description
1 polymer ?
#
loop_
_entity_poly.entity_id
_entity_poly.type
_entity_poly.pdbx_seq_one_letter_code
_entity_poly.pdbx_strand_id
1 'polypeptide(L)'
;MASEIMKYIGGPDNVIDVAHCATRLRFRLKNTDMVDSVQLERTEGVIKTLESGGQFQIVIGNKVSLVYEEILKSHKNLATGTGKYRK
;
A
#
# COMPACT_ATOMS: atom_id res chain seq x y z
N MET A 1 10.78 -0.18 5.50
CA MET A 1 9.62 0.65 5.12
C MET A 1 8.40 -0.18 4.74
N ALA A 2 8.55 -1.19 3.92
CA ALA A 2 7.39 -1.98 3.50
C ALA A 2 6.65 -2.63 4.65
N SER A 3 7.38 -3.19 5.61
CA SER A 3 6.72 -3.88 6.71
C SER A 3 5.96 -2.91 7.62
N GLU A 4 6.47 -1.71 7.82
CA GLU A 4 5.76 -0.70 8.59
C GLU A 4 4.49 -0.27 7.87
N ILE A 5 4.59 -0.06 6.56
CA ILE A 5 3.42 0.33 5.77
C ILE A 5 2.33 -0.75 5.89
N MET A 6 2.70 -2.01 5.71
CA MET A 6 1.73 -3.09 5.79
C MET A 6 1.10 -3.18 7.17
N LYS A 7 1.91 -2.96 8.20
CA LYS A 7 1.39 -3.00 9.58
C LYS A 7 0.36 -1.89 9.81
N TYR A 8 0.69 -0.67 9.37
CA TYR A 8 -0.14 0.49 9.73
C TYR A 8 -1.36 0.65 8.83
N ILE A 9 -1.44 -0.05 7.70
CA ILE A 9 -2.67 -0.04 6.91
C ILE A 9 -3.66 -1.11 7.36
N GLY A 10 -3.36 -1.80 8.46
CA GLY A 10 -4.25 -2.81 9.03
C GLY A 10 -3.84 -4.23 8.72
N GLY A 11 -2.64 -4.43 8.19
CA GLY A 11 -2.15 -5.75 7.86
C GLY A 11 -2.60 -6.23 6.50
N PRO A 12 -2.00 -7.31 6.01
CA PRO A 12 -2.32 -7.80 4.65
C PRO A 12 -3.77 -8.25 4.52
N ASP A 13 -4.40 -8.66 5.61
CA ASP A 13 -5.80 -9.09 5.54
C ASP A 13 -6.74 -7.93 5.25
N ASN A 14 -6.31 -6.70 5.50
CA ASN A 14 -7.11 -5.52 5.21
C ASN A 14 -6.92 -5.04 3.78
N VAL A 15 -6.00 -5.61 3.03
CA VAL A 15 -5.66 -5.16 1.68
C VAL A 15 -6.38 -6.02 0.65
N ILE A 16 -7.17 -5.39 -0.21
CA ILE A 16 -7.77 -6.07 -1.34
C ILE A 16 -6.71 -6.23 -2.42
N ASP A 17 -6.05 -5.14 -2.79
CA ASP A 17 -4.91 -5.19 -3.68
C ASP A 17 -4.08 -3.92 -3.53
N VAL A 18 -2.90 -3.92 -4.14
CA VAL A 18 -2.00 -2.77 -4.14
C VAL A 18 -1.44 -2.57 -5.54
N ALA A 19 -1.31 -1.32 -5.91
CA ALA A 19 -0.68 -0.91 -7.15
C ALA A 19 0.19 0.30 -6.83
N HIS A 20 0.88 0.83 -7.82
CA HIS A 20 1.62 2.07 -7.64
C HIS A 20 1.66 2.85 -8.95
N CYS A 21 1.89 4.14 -8.82
CA CYS A 21 2.19 4.98 -9.95
C CYS A 21 3.62 5.52 -9.77
N ALA A 22 3.94 6.63 -10.41
CA ALA A 22 5.33 7.13 -10.39
C ALA A 22 5.81 7.48 -8.98
N THR A 23 4.92 7.93 -8.09
CA THR A 23 5.33 8.43 -6.79
C THR A 23 4.51 7.89 -5.62
N ARG A 24 3.44 7.12 -5.88
CA ARG A 24 2.52 6.70 -4.80
C ARG A 24 2.23 5.23 -4.84
N LEU A 25 2.10 4.64 -3.66
CA LEU A 25 1.45 3.36 -3.52
C LEU A 25 -0.05 3.59 -3.45
N ARG A 26 -0.82 2.72 -4.06
CA ARG A 26 -2.28 2.79 -4.07
C ARG A 26 -2.83 1.49 -3.54
N PHE A 27 -3.45 1.56 -2.37
CA PHE A 27 -4.05 0.39 -1.74
C PHE A 27 -5.56 0.46 -1.85
N ARG A 28 -6.18 -0.65 -2.22
CA ARG A 28 -7.62 -0.79 -2.00
C ARG A 28 -7.79 -1.60 -0.73
N LEU A 29 -8.50 -1.05 0.23
CA LEU A 29 -8.61 -1.63 1.56
C LEU A 29 -10.04 -2.04 1.84
N LYS A 30 -10.17 -3.08 2.66
CA LYS A 30 -11.49 -3.54 3.09
C LYS A 30 -12.09 -2.57 4.08
N ASN A 31 -11.27 -2.00 4.97
CA ASN A 31 -11.74 -1.09 6.00
C ASN A 31 -10.69 -0.02 6.23
N THR A 32 -10.97 1.20 5.76
CA THR A 32 -10.01 2.29 5.92
C THR A 32 -9.89 2.77 7.36
N ASP A 33 -10.85 2.43 8.22
CA ASP A 33 -10.77 2.79 9.63
C ASP A 33 -9.65 2.05 10.34
N MET A 34 -9.13 0.97 9.76
CA MET A 34 -8.03 0.24 10.37
C MET A 34 -6.66 0.86 10.10
N VAL A 35 -6.62 1.92 9.31
CA VAL A 35 -5.37 2.56 8.95
C VAL A 35 -4.91 3.48 10.07
N ASP A 36 -3.64 3.38 10.44
CA ASP A 36 -3.03 4.30 11.39
C ASP A 36 -2.22 5.33 10.59
N SER A 37 -2.92 6.35 10.10
CA SER A 37 -2.30 7.34 9.23
C SER A 37 -1.24 8.16 9.95
N VAL A 38 -1.39 8.36 11.25
CA VAL A 38 -0.41 9.10 12.03
C VAL A 38 0.95 8.37 11.99
N GLN A 39 0.92 7.07 12.24
CA GLN A 39 2.16 6.28 12.22
C GLN A 39 2.71 6.16 10.80
N LEU A 40 1.84 6.06 9.81
CA LEU A 40 2.31 6.03 8.43
C LEU A 40 3.06 7.29 8.07
N GLU A 41 2.53 8.44 8.46
CA GLU A 41 3.18 9.70 8.12
C GLU A 41 4.47 9.92 8.91
N ARG A 42 4.67 9.17 9.99
CA ARG A 42 5.92 9.19 10.73
C ARG A 42 6.94 8.20 10.20
N THR A 43 6.51 7.28 9.34
CA THR A 43 7.42 6.29 8.79
C THR A 43 8.41 6.97 7.85
N GLU A 44 9.67 6.69 8.05
CA GLU A 44 10.70 7.30 7.21
C GLU A 44 10.48 6.91 5.76
N GLY A 45 10.52 7.88 4.87
CA GLY A 45 10.29 7.65 3.45
C GLY A 45 8.88 7.94 3.00
N VAL A 46 7.93 8.05 3.93
CA VAL A 46 6.56 8.41 3.59
C VAL A 46 6.43 9.93 3.64
N ILE A 47 5.97 10.52 2.54
CA ILE A 47 5.82 11.97 2.44
C ILE A 47 4.46 12.39 2.97
N LYS A 48 3.41 11.73 2.53
CA LYS A 48 2.06 12.02 3.02
C LYS A 48 1.12 10.90 2.65
N THR A 49 -0.06 10.91 3.20
CA THR A 49 -1.10 9.93 2.91
C THR A 49 -2.37 10.63 2.46
N LEU A 50 -3.15 9.95 1.64
CA LEU A 50 -4.42 10.46 1.10
C LEU A 50 -5.43 9.32 1.07
N GLU A 51 -6.68 9.63 1.26
CA GLU A 51 -7.75 8.67 1.10
C GLU A 51 -8.75 9.22 0.11
N SER A 52 -9.16 8.41 -0.85
CA SER A 52 -10.08 8.86 -1.89
C SER A 52 -10.85 7.66 -2.43
N GLY A 53 -12.17 7.67 -2.28
CA GLY A 53 -13.02 6.67 -2.90
C GLY A 53 -12.70 5.23 -2.52
N GLY A 54 -12.37 4.98 -1.26
CA GLY A 54 -12.03 3.64 -0.80
C GLY A 54 -10.60 3.25 -1.09
N GLN A 55 -9.84 4.12 -1.75
CA GLN A 55 -8.45 3.89 -2.05
C GLN A 55 -7.59 4.70 -1.09
N PHE A 56 -6.59 4.07 -0.52
CA PHE A 56 -5.67 4.75 0.38
C PHE A 56 -4.33 4.88 -0.33
N GLN A 57 -3.84 6.09 -0.45
CA GLN A 57 -2.62 6.36 -1.21
C GLN A 57 -1.53 6.86 -0.29
N ILE A 58 -0.32 6.37 -0.52
CA ILE A 58 0.86 6.74 0.27
C ILE A 58 1.89 7.31 -0.68
N VAL A 59 2.18 8.59 -0.52
CA VAL A 59 3.16 9.26 -1.39
C VAL A 59 4.55 8.97 -0.86
N ILE A 60 5.39 8.37 -1.68
CA ILE A 60 6.73 7.97 -1.30
C ILE A 60 7.79 8.68 -2.15
N GLY A 61 7.47 8.96 -3.41
CA GLY A 61 8.41 9.54 -4.32
C GLY A 61 8.96 8.50 -5.29
N ASN A 62 10.13 8.77 -5.86
CA ASN A 62 10.63 7.95 -6.95
C ASN A 62 11.13 6.56 -6.52
N LYS A 63 11.15 6.27 -5.22
CA LYS A 63 11.50 4.94 -4.73
C LYS A 63 10.28 4.04 -4.59
N VAL A 64 9.14 4.49 -5.05
CA VAL A 64 7.88 3.76 -4.84
C VAL A 64 7.93 2.34 -5.42
N SER A 65 8.57 2.14 -6.56
CA SER A 65 8.62 0.82 -7.17
C SER A 65 9.41 -0.17 -6.30
N LEU A 66 10.44 0.30 -5.62
CA LEU A 66 11.22 -0.57 -4.73
C LEU A 66 10.38 -1.02 -3.54
N VAL A 67 9.61 -0.09 -2.98
CA VAL A 67 8.73 -0.42 -1.85
C VAL A 67 7.63 -1.37 -2.30
N TYR A 68 7.06 -1.13 -3.47
CA TYR A 68 6.03 -2.00 -4.04
C TYR A 68 6.57 -3.42 -4.20
N GLU A 69 7.78 -3.56 -4.73
CA GLU A 69 8.37 -4.88 -4.92
C GLU A 69 8.63 -5.58 -3.59
N GLU A 70 9.02 -4.83 -2.57
CA GLU A 70 9.21 -5.40 -1.24
C GLU A 70 7.90 -5.93 -0.67
N ILE A 71 6.81 -5.20 -0.87
CA ILE A 71 5.51 -5.66 -0.43
C ILE A 71 5.14 -6.96 -1.14
N LEU A 72 5.36 -7.02 -2.44
CA LEU A 72 4.98 -8.19 -3.21
C LEU A 72 5.86 -9.40 -2.97
N LYS A 73 7.07 -9.22 -2.46
CA LYS A 73 7.89 -10.36 -2.11
C LYS A 73 7.23 -11.22 -1.05
N SER A 74 6.56 -10.58 -0.11
CA SER A 74 5.90 -11.29 0.96
C SER A 74 4.42 -11.54 0.69
N HIS A 75 3.81 -10.74 -0.19
CA HIS A 75 2.37 -10.78 -0.41
C HIS A 75 2.04 -10.69 -1.88
N LYS A 76 2.47 -11.68 -2.66
CA LYS A 76 2.31 -11.66 -4.11
C LYS A 76 0.87 -11.54 -4.56
N ASN A 77 -0.03 -12.11 -3.79
CA ASN A 77 -1.45 -12.11 -4.16
C ASN A 77 -2.08 -10.73 -4.08
N LEU A 78 -1.38 -9.74 -3.56
CA LEU A 78 -1.94 -8.40 -3.42
C LEU A 78 -1.74 -7.53 -4.65
N ALA A 79 -0.94 -7.95 -5.61
CA ALA A 79 -0.71 -7.15 -6.80
C ALA A 79 -2.02 -6.98 -7.57
N THR A 80 -2.29 -5.75 -8.00
CA THR A 80 -3.51 -5.44 -8.74
C THR A 80 -3.57 -6.31 -9.99
N GLY A 81 -4.69 -6.99 -10.18
CA GLY A 81 -4.88 -7.84 -11.35
C GLY A 81 -4.32 -9.22 -11.21
N THR A 82 -3.55 -9.51 -10.16
CA THR A 82 -3.00 -10.83 -9.96
C THR A 82 -4.13 -11.82 -9.78
N GLY A 83 -4.11 -12.87 -10.51
CA GLY A 83 -5.15 -13.88 -10.45
C GLY A 83 -6.34 -13.58 -11.34
N LYS A 84 -6.57 -12.32 -11.68
CA LYS A 84 -7.65 -12.01 -12.57
C LYS A 84 -7.30 -12.32 -14.00
N TYR A 85 -6.08 -12.09 -14.36
CA TYR A 85 -5.63 -12.30 -15.71
C TYR A 85 -5.01 -13.65 -15.93
N ARG A 86 -4.93 -14.41 -14.88
CA ARG A 86 -4.40 -15.63 -15.05
C ARG A 86 -5.38 -16.42 -15.54
N LYS A 87 -5.48 -16.73 -16.15
CA LYS A 87 -6.58 -17.38 -16.55
C LYS A 87 -6.32 -18.46 -16.82
#